data_76b1cfa8a5e0c66d71ddd6287c3eba70
#
_entry.id   76b1cfa8a5e0c66d71ddd6287c3eba70
#
_cell.length_a   1.000
_cell.length_b   1.000
_cell.length_c   1.000
_cell.angle_alpha   90.00
_cell.angle_beta   90.00
_cell.angle_gamma   90.00
#
_symmetry.space_group_name_H-M   'P 1'
#
loop_
_entity.id
_entity.type
_entity.pdbx_description
1 polymer ?
#
loop_
_entity_poly.entity_id
_entity_poly.type
_entity_poly.pdbx_seq_one_letter_code
_entity_poly.pdbx_strand_id
1 'polypeptide(L)'
;MSDFAIEIKNLVKKFDDFTLGPIDFSIPKGSIVGYIGQNGAGKSTTIKLLLGLLKKDSGKIKILGYDNPNSLELKDKIGVVFDDLLVPEEMTLVDLEKFCSRVYSKWDREFFYQLKKKFKLSEKQAIQSYSRGMRMKLSMAVALSHKAEILILDEATSGLDPIVREEILDFLLDFIQDENHTILISSHIISDLEKVADYIAFINDGKVLFVEPKDELKENYGICTLSNEEVENLDEEAIIGRRIHSFGQELLVKRNLVPDGIRLQKPSIEDIMIYFVKGGKR
;
A
#
# COMPACT_ATOMS: atom_id res chain seq x y z
N MET A 1 16.26 5.00 -18.76
CA MET A 1 15.66 5.48 -17.51
C MET A 1 15.19 4.25 -16.76
N SER A 2 15.17 4.23 -15.43
CA SER A 2 14.66 3.07 -14.68
C SER A 2 13.17 2.89 -14.97
N ASP A 3 12.73 1.65 -15.15
CA ASP A 3 11.31 1.29 -15.32
C ASP A 3 10.55 1.33 -13.99
N PHE A 4 11.30 1.57 -12.88
CA PHE A 4 10.75 1.62 -11.55
C PHE A 4 10.65 3.05 -11.02
N ALA A 5 9.54 3.34 -10.36
CA ALA A 5 9.30 4.59 -9.64
C ALA A 5 9.97 4.58 -8.25
N ILE A 6 9.95 3.43 -7.58
CA ILE A 6 10.62 3.21 -6.29
C ILE A 6 11.45 1.93 -6.37
N GLU A 7 12.69 2.00 -5.89
CA GLU A 7 13.58 0.85 -5.75
C GLU A 7 14.13 0.81 -4.32
N ILE A 8 13.98 -0.34 -3.67
CA ILE A 8 14.48 -0.58 -2.31
C ILE A 8 15.41 -1.79 -2.37
N LYS A 9 16.61 -1.65 -1.82
CA LYS A 9 17.61 -2.73 -1.78
C LYS A 9 18.23 -2.86 -0.40
N ASN A 10 18.10 -4.05 0.21
CA ASN A 10 18.67 -4.41 1.52
C ASN A 10 18.35 -3.37 2.61
N LEU A 11 17.14 -2.81 2.59
CA LEU A 11 16.72 -1.77 3.54
C LEU A 11 16.53 -2.37 4.91
N VAL A 12 17.21 -1.81 5.91
CA VAL A 12 17.11 -2.24 7.31
C VAL A 12 16.88 -1.04 8.21
N LYS A 13 15.97 -1.22 9.17
CA LYS A 13 15.79 -0.35 10.33
C LYS A 13 15.62 -1.19 11.58
N LYS A 14 16.46 -0.95 12.58
CA LYS A 14 16.41 -1.62 13.87
C LYS A 14 15.79 -0.73 14.93
N PHE A 15 14.95 -1.30 15.75
CA PHE A 15 14.40 -0.77 16.98
C PHE A 15 14.73 -1.75 18.11
N ASP A 16 14.45 -1.39 19.35
CA ASP A 16 14.78 -2.24 20.51
C ASP A 16 14.10 -3.62 20.43
N ASP A 17 12.80 -3.65 20.09
CA ASP A 17 11.97 -4.87 20.05
C ASP A 17 11.55 -5.30 18.64
N PHE A 18 12.00 -4.60 17.58
CA PHE A 18 11.56 -4.87 16.22
C PHE A 18 12.66 -4.55 15.20
N THR A 19 12.80 -5.39 14.20
CA THR A 19 13.68 -5.11 13.05
C THR A 19 12.90 -5.17 11.76
N LEU A 20 12.90 -4.05 11.03
CA LEU A 20 12.43 -4.02 9.65
C LEU A 20 13.58 -4.43 8.73
N GLY A 21 13.36 -5.41 7.90
CA GLY A 21 14.29 -5.83 6.86
C GLY A 21 15.18 -7.04 7.18
N PRO A 22 16.09 -7.36 6.25
CA PRO A 22 16.32 -6.64 4.98
C PRO A 22 15.09 -6.68 4.05
N ILE A 23 14.77 -5.52 3.46
CA ILE A 23 13.68 -5.39 2.48
C ILE A 23 14.27 -5.13 1.11
N ASP A 24 13.81 -5.90 0.13
CA ASP A 24 14.09 -5.73 -1.29
C ASP A 24 12.77 -5.76 -2.05
N PHE A 25 12.40 -4.65 -2.66
CA PHE A 25 11.33 -4.62 -3.66
C PHE A 25 11.38 -3.37 -4.51
N SER A 26 10.70 -3.41 -5.66
CA SER A 26 10.62 -2.30 -6.60
C SER A 26 9.16 -2.08 -7.02
N ILE A 27 8.80 -0.82 -7.25
CA ILE A 27 7.48 -0.41 -7.71
C ILE A 27 7.60 0.04 -9.15
N PRO A 28 6.93 -0.63 -10.11
CA PRO A 28 6.91 -0.21 -11.50
C PRO A 28 6.26 1.18 -11.65
N LYS A 29 6.72 1.95 -12.64
CA LYS A 29 6.03 3.18 -13.04
C LYS A 29 4.66 2.84 -13.63
N GLY A 30 3.72 3.77 -13.51
CA GLY A 30 2.38 3.59 -14.08
C GLY A 30 1.54 2.55 -13.36
N SER A 31 1.86 2.19 -12.12
CA SER A 31 1.14 1.13 -11.38
C SER A 31 0.68 1.55 -10.00
N ILE A 32 -0.34 0.88 -9.51
CA ILE A 32 -0.81 0.93 -8.12
C ILE A 32 -0.28 -0.31 -7.39
N VAL A 33 0.55 -0.09 -6.39
CA VAL A 33 1.04 -1.17 -5.51
C VAL A 33 0.36 -1.09 -4.16
N GLY A 34 -0.40 -2.14 -3.83
CA GLY A 34 -0.98 -2.35 -2.52
C GLY A 34 0.04 -2.95 -1.55
N TYR A 35 0.41 -2.22 -0.51
CA TYR A 35 1.34 -2.67 0.53
C TYR A 35 0.58 -3.19 1.72
N ILE A 36 0.41 -4.50 1.80
CA ILE A 36 -0.43 -5.17 2.78
C ILE A 36 0.39 -5.80 3.90
N GLY A 37 -0.20 -5.88 5.09
CA GLY A 37 0.37 -6.56 6.25
C GLY A 37 -0.43 -6.28 7.50
N GLN A 38 -0.22 -7.10 8.52
CA GLN A 38 -0.85 -6.89 9.82
C GLN A 38 -0.40 -5.58 10.47
N ASN A 39 -1.15 -5.12 11.49
CA ASN A 39 -0.72 -4.01 12.32
C ASN A 39 0.62 -4.37 13.00
N GLY A 40 1.58 -3.44 12.96
CA GLY A 40 2.93 -3.69 13.48
C GLY A 40 3.88 -4.40 12.51
N ALA A 41 3.43 -4.88 11.34
CA ALA A 41 4.29 -5.58 10.36
C ALA A 41 5.41 -4.71 9.75
N GLY A 42 5.34 -3.37 9.88
CA GLY A 42 6.37 -2.46 9.38
C GLY A 42 5.94 -1.57 8.19
N LYS A 43 4.66 -1.56 7.80
CA LYS A 43 4.14 -0.75 6.67
C LYS A 43 4.47 0.73 6.83
N SER A 44 3.97 1.38 7.88
CA SER A 44 4.21 2.82 8.13
C SER A 44 5.70 3.12 8.38
N THR A 45 6.46 2.17 8.94
CA THR A 45 7.91 2.32 9.10
C THR A 45 8.59 2.37 7.73
N THR A 46 8.23 1.50 6.81
CA THR A 46 8.75 1.51 5.44
C THR A 46 8.42 2.83 4.74
N ILE A 47 7.17 3.29 4.82
CA ILE A 47 6.74 4.57 4.24
C ILE A 47 7.52 5.75 4.84
N LYS A 48 7.69 5.80 6.16
CA LYS A 48 8.49 6.86 6.82
C LYS A 48 9.96 6.85 6.39
N LEU A 49 10.54 5.69 6.12
CA LEU A 49 11.90 5.56 5.57
C LEU A 49 11.98 6.07 4.13
N LEU A 50 10.99 5.73 3.28
CA LEU A 50 10.87 6.24 1.91
C LEU A 50 10.78 7.76 1.88
N LEU A 51 10.01 8.35 2.78
CA LEU A 51 9.82 9.81 2.87
C LEU A 51 10.98 10.54 3.58
N GLY A 52 11.99 9.82 4.06
CA GLY A 52 13.10 10.41 4.82
C GLY A 52 12.71 10.93 6.21
N LEU A 53 11.53 10.57 6.72
CA LEU A 53 11.05 10.91 8.06
C LEU A 53 11.72 10.05 9.16
N LEU A 54 12.24 8.90 8.76
CA LEU A 54 13.09 8.04 9.58
C LEU A 54 14.43 7.83 8.89
N LYS A 55 15.49 7.73 9.68
CA LYS A 55 16.83 7.37 9.19
C LYS A 55 16.96 5.86 9.15
N LYS A 56 17.29 5.32 7.97
CA LYS A 56 17.62 3.91 7.79
C LYS A 56 18.98 3.56 8.44
N ASP A 57 19.15 2.31 8.86
CA ASP A 57 20.42 1.83 9.40
C ASP A 57 21.32 1.28 8.29
N SER A 58 20.73 0.63 7.27
CA SER A 58 21.45 0.20 6.07
C SER A 58 20.53 0.11 4.85
N GLY A 59 21.11 -0.25 3.70
CA GLY A 59 20.38 -0.42 2.44
C GLY A 59 20.29 0.86 1.60
N LYS A 60 19.60 0.75 0.47
CA LYS A 60 19.43 1.84 -0.49
C LYS A 60 17.95 2.05 -0.80
N ILE A 61 17.59 3.31 -0.99
CA ILE A 61 16.27 3.73 -1.47
C ILE A 61 16.52 4.65 -2.65
N LYS A 62 15.82 4.42 -3.75
CA LYS A 62 15.79 5.32 -4.89
C LYS A 62 14.34 5.57 -5.29
N ILE A 63 13.96 6.82 -5.45
CA ILE A 63 12.61 7.23 -5.83
C ILE A 63 12.74 8.18 -7.03
N LEU A 64 12.08 7.85 -8.16
CA LEU A 64 12.17 8.60 -9.42
C LEU A 64 13.63 8.87 -9.86
N GLY A 65 14.55 7.96 -9.54
CA GLY A 65 15.97 8.11 -9.81
C GLY A 65 16.77 8.89 -8.76
N TYR A 66 16.14 9.50 -7.76
CA TYR A 66 16.80 10.20 -6.66
C TYR A 66 17.19 9.23 -5.54
N ASP A 67 18.45 9.28 -5.13
CA ASP A 67 18.98 8.48 -4.00
C ASP A 67 18.78 9.16 -2.63
N ASN A 68 18.45 10.45 -2.62
CA ASN A 68 18.21 11.22 -1.40
C ASN A 68 16.72 11.52 -1.22
N PRO A 69 16.03 10.88 -0.28
CA PRO A 69 14.61 11.12 -0.02
C PRO A 69 14.33 12.52 0.53
N ASN A 70 15.35 13.26 0.96
CA ASN A 70 15.23 14.64 1.45
C ASN A 70 15.49 15.70 0.38
N SER A 71 15.72 15.33 -0.88
CA SER A 71 15.81 16.28 -1.98
C SER A 71 14.52 17.08 -2.12
N LEU A 72 14.62 18.40 -2.20
CA LEU A 72 13.46 19.30 -2.40
C LEU A 72 12.76 19.02 -3.72
N GLU A 73 13.54 18.74 -4.78
CA GLU A 73 13.02 18.39 -6.10
C GLU A 73 12.19 17.10 -6.06
N LEU A 74 12.63 16.11 -5.27
CA LEU A 74 11.87 14.87 -5.08
C LEU A 74 10.60 15.11 -4.26
N LYS A 75 10.67 15.91 -3.19
CA LYS A 75 9.51 16.20 -2.35
C LYS A 75 8.40 16.93 -3.12
N ASP A 76 8.74 17.76 -4.09
CA ASP A 76 7.77 18.39 -5.00
C ASP A 76 7.05 17.40 -5.92
N LYS A 77 7.60 16.18 -6.09
CA LYS A 77 7.05 15.12 -6.94
C LYS A 77 6.27 14.06 -6.19
N ILE A 78 6.28 14.10 -4.86
CA ILE A 78 5.61 13.11 -4.02
C ILE A 78 4.41 13.73 -3.30
N GLY A 79 3.22 13.24 -3.59
CA GLY A 79 2.03 13.49 -2.80
C GLY A 79 1.94 12.47 -1.67
N VAL A 80 1.72 12.94 -0.45
CA VAL A 80 1.64 12.08 0.73
C VAL A 80 0.29 12.26 1.40
N VAL A 81 -0.34 11.13 1.74
CA VAL A 81 -1.59 11.08 2.48
C VAL A 81 -1.42 10.09 3.64
N PHE A 82 -1.46 10.60 4.87
CA PHE A 82 -1.46 9.80 6.08
C PHE A 82 -2.89 9.51 6.54
N ASP A 83 -3.03 8.66 7.55
CA ASP A 83 -4.30 8.30 8.18
C ASP A 83 -5.03 9.50 8.83
N ASP A 84 -4.32 10.58 9.13
CA ASP A 84 -4.90 11.87 9.52
C ASP A 84 -4.07 13.06 8.99
N LEU A 85 -4.72 14.20 8.82
CA LEU A 85 -4.11 15.46 8.41
C LEU A 85 -3.73 16.28 9.64
N LEU A 86 -2.45 16.24 9.99
CA LEU A 86 -1.91 16.98 11.13
C LEU A 86 -1.60 18.43 10.73
N VAL A 87 -2.45 19.34 11.14
CA VAL A 87 -2.31 20.79 10.95
C VAL A 87 -2.59 21.52 12.26
N PRO A 88 -2.13 22.79 12.43
CA PRO A 88 -2.49 23.63 13.58
C PRO A 88 -4.02 23.68 13.79
N GLU A 89 -4.45 23.68 15.06
CA GLU A 89 -5.86 23.54 15.43
C GLU A 89 -6.80 24.57 14.78
N GLU A 90 -6.35 25.82 14.70
CA GLU A 90 -7.14 26.94 14.16
C GLU A 90 -7.01 27.13 12.64
N MET A 91 -6.16 26.33 11.98
CA MET A 91 -5.90 26.48 10.55
C MET A 91 -7.17 26.21 9.74
N THR A 92 -7.49 27.11 8.83
CA THR A 92 -8.57 26.95 7.85
C THR A 92 -8.05 26.36 6.53
N LEU A 93 -8.96 25.89 5.66
CA LEU A 93 -8.60 25.46 4.31
C LEU A 93 -7.87 26.55 3.51
N VAL A 94 -8.27 27.81 3.68
CA VAL A 94 -7.64 28.96 3.01
C VAL A 94 -6.21 29.18 3.51
N ASP A 95 -5.96 28.99 4.80
CA ASP A 95 -4.62 29.14 5.38
C ASP A 95 -3.71 27.99 4.92
N LEU A 96 -4.24 26.77 4.86
CA LEU A 96 -3.53 25.62 4.33
C LEU A 96 -3.17 25.83 2.85
N GLU A 97 -4.10 26.31 2.03
CA GLU A 97 -3.85 26.63 0.62
C GLU A 97 -2.71 27.66 0.47
N LYS A 98 -2.77 28.77 1.23
CA LYS A 98 -1.71 29.78 1.23
C LYS A 98 -0.35 29.23 1.67
N PHE A 99 -0.34 28.28 2.61
CA PHE A 99 0.88 27.60 3.03
C PHE A 99 1.42 26.73 1.90
N CYS A 100 0.59 25.84 1.35
CA CYS A 100 0.96 24.90 0.29
C CYS A 100 1.45 25.65 -0.97
N SER A 101 0.80 26.75 -1.35
CA SER A 101 1.19 27.55 -2.51
C SER A 101 2.55 28.23 -2.38
N ARG A 102 3.11 28.31 -1.17
CA ARG A 102 4.48 28.82 -0.91
C ARG A 102 5.52 27.71 -0.81
N VAL A 103 5.08 26.51 -0.45
CA VAL A 103 5.96 25.36 -0.23
C VAL A 103 6.19 24.59 -1.52
N TYR A 104 5.13 24.34 -2.29
CA TYR A 104 5.21 23.55 -3.51
C TYR A 104 5.45 24.42 -4.75
N SER A 105 6.48 24.14 -5.52
CA SER A 105 6.87 24.93 -6.69
C SER A 105 5.85 24.84 -7.84
N LYS A 106 5.12 23.73 -7.94
CA LYS A 106 4.13 23.45 -8.98
C LYS A 106 2.68 23.48 -8.48
N TRP A 107 2.41 24.27 -7.42
CA TRP A 107 1.07 24.36 -6.85
C TRP A 107 0.04 24.86 -7.85
N ASP A 108 -1.01 24.08 -8.06
CA ASP A 108 -2.16 24.42 -8.92
C ASP A 108 -3.35 24.84 -8.06
N ARG A 109 -3.43 26.14 -7.81
CA ARG A 109 -4.51 26.75 -7.01
C ARG A 109 -5.89 26.50 -7.59
N GLU A 110 -6.04 26.59 -8.91
CA GLU A 110 -7.33 26.43 -9.57
C GLU A 110 -7.82 24.99 -9.37
N PHE A 111 -6.96 24.02 -9.61
CA PHE A 111 -7.28 22.60 -9.40
C PHE A 111 -7.61 22.29 -7.93
N PHE A 112 -6.88 22.88 -6.99
CA PHE A 112 -7.19 22.73 -5.55
C PHE A 112 -8.62 23.20 -5.23
N TYR A 113 -9.04 24.36 -5.74
CA TYR A 113 -10.39 24.85 -5.51
C TYR A 113 -11.47 24.06 -6.28
N GLN A 114 -11.15 23.47 -7.42
CA GLN A 114 -12.02 22.50 -8.09
C GLN A 114 -12.25 21.26 -7.23
N LEU A 115 -11.18 20.68 -6.67
CA LEU A 115 -11.27 19.54 -5.73
C LEU A 115 -12.03 19.93 -4.46
N LYS A 116 -11.75 21.08 -3.88
CA LYS A 116 -12.50 21.61 -2.72
C LYS A 116 -14.00 21.66 -3.00
N LYS A 117 -14.42 22.13 -4.20
CA LYS A 117 -15.82 22.17 -4.61
C LYS A 117 -16.39 20.75 -4.80
N LYS A 118 -15.66 19.86 -5.49
CA LYS A 118 -16.03 18.45 -5.70
C LYS A 118 -16.22 17.72 -4.37
N PHE A 119 -15.33 17.97 -3.41
CA PHE A 119 -15.37 17.37 -2.06
C PHE A 119 -16.31 18.09 -1.07
N LYS A 120 -16.93 19.20 -1.47
CA LYS A 120 -17.84 20.00 -0.63
C LYS A 120 -17.19 20.47 0.68
N LEU A 121 -15.91 20.84 0.64
CA LEU A 121 -15.16 21.27 1.83
C LEU A 121 -15.47 22.73 2.16
N SER A 122 -15.62 23.04 3.47
CA SER A 122 -15.86 24.38 3.98
C SER A 122 -14.58 25.22 4.01
N GLU A 123 -14.63 26.47 3.60
CA GLU A 123 -13.50 27.39 3.66
C GLU A 123 -13.32 28.05 5.04
N LYS A 124 -14.40 28.18 5.78
CA LYS A 124 -14.47 29.02 6.97
C LYS A 124 -14.30 28.26 8.29
N GLN A 125 -14.50 26.96 8.25
CA GLN A 125 -14.32 26.10 9.43
C GLN A 125 -12.86 25.79 9.66
N ALA A 126 -12.42 25.76 10.93
CA ALA A 126 -11.13 25.19 11.28
C ALA A 126 -11.06 23.72 10.87
N ILE A 127 -9.93 23.29 10.30
CA ILE A 127 -9.74 21.93 9.77
C ILE A 127 -9.93 20.88 10.87
N GLN A 128 -9.57 21.18 12.12
CA GLN A 128 -9.81 20.28 13.25
C GLN A 128 -11.30 19.92 13.44
N SER A 129 -12.25 20.80 13.03
CA SER A 129 -13.68 20.53 13.10
C SER A 129 -14.21 19.67 11.95
N TYR A 130 -13.39 19.35 10.97
CA TYR A 130 -13.76 18.46 9.86
C TYR A 130 -13.94 17.04 10.37
N SER A 131 -14.89 16.30 9.78
CA SER A 131 -14.95 14.85 9.98
C SER A 131 -13.67 14.20 9.42
N ARG A 132 -13.39 12.97 9.85
CA ARG A 132 -12.23 12.20 9.32
C ARG A 132 -12.26 12.13 7.79
N GLY A 133 -13.43 11.84 7.20
CA GLY A 133 -13.59 11.81 5.74
C GLY A 133 -13.31 13.16 5.08
N MET A 134 -13.72 14.28 5.70
CA MET A 134 -13.41 15.61 5.17
C MET A 134 -11.91 15.92 5.25
N ARG A 135 -11.23 15.56 6.34
CA ARG A 135 -9.77 15.71 6.47
C ARG A 135 -9.03 14.86 5.44
N MET A 136 -9.49 13.62 5.22
CA MET A 136 -8.93 12.75 4.19
C MET A 136 -9.08 13.35 2.78
N LYS A 137 -10.27 13.83 2.43
CA LYS A 137 -10.52 14.53 1.16
C LYS A 137 -9.65 15.78 0.98
N LEU A 138 -9.44 16.54 2.06
CA LEU A 138 -8.54 17.70 2.03
C LEU A 138 -7.08 17.29 1.83
N SER A 139 -6.62 16.23 2.52
CA SER A 139 -5.28 15.67 2.33
C SER A 139 -5.03 15.22 0.89
N MET A 140 -6.03 14.53 0.28
CA MET A 140 -5.99 14.18 -1.13
C MET A 140 -5.96 15.41 -2.04
N ALA A 141 -6.78 16.43 -1.76
CA ALA A 141 -6.75 17.67 -2.54
C ALA A 141 -5.38 18.35 -2.51
N VAL A 142 -4.70 18.37 -1.36
CA VAL A 142 -3.33 18.88 -1.24
C VAL A 142 -2.36 18.03 -2.04
N ALA A 143 -2.38 16.71 -1.85
CA ALA A 143 -1.45 15.78 -2.51
C ALA A 143 -1.56 15.80 -4.04
N LEU A 144 -2.74 16.05 -4.59
CA LEU A 144 -2.99 16.11 -6.04
C LEU A 144 -2.67 17.49 -6.64
N SER A 145 -2.77 18.59 -5.86
CA SER A 145 -2.70 19.95 -6.38
C SER A 145 -1.29 20.49 -6.63
N HIS A 146 -0.24 19.73 -6.31
CA HIS A 146 1.14 20.13 -6.62
C HIS A 146 1.80 19.33 -7.73
N LYS A 147 0.99 18.64 -8.55
CA LYS A 147 1.44 17.83 -9.71
C LYS A 147 2.41 16.73 -9.30
N ALA A 148 2.05 16.00 -8.26
CA ALA A 148 2.81 14.83 -7.80
C ALA A 148 2.89 13.77 -8.91
N GLU A 149 4.07 13.16 -9.07
CA GLU A 149 4.29 12.01 -9.96
C GLU A 149 4.08 10.68 -9.21
N ILE A 150 4.25 10.69 -7.88
CA ILE A 150 3.98 9.54 -7.01
C ILE A 150 3.03 9.97 -5.89
N LEU A 151 2.03 9.13 -5.61
CA LEU A 151 1.23 9.20 -4.39
C LEU A 151 1.64 8.08 -3.43
N ILE A 152 1.93 8.46 -2.18
CA ILE A 152 2.19 7.52 -1.09
C ILE A 152 1.10 7.70 -0.03
N LEU A 153 0.29 6.66 0.16
CA LEU A 153 -0.83 6.66 1.08
C LEU A 153 -0.60 5.66 2.22
N ASP A 154 -0.63 6.14 3.45
CA ASP A 154 -0.50 5.29 4.64
C ASP A 154 -1.84 5.18 5.36
N GLU A 155 -2.50 4.01 5.23
CA GLU A 155 -3.80 3.68 5.83
C GLU A 155 -4.92 4.70 5.51
N ALA A 156 -4.87 5.32 4.31
CA ALA A 156 -5.73 6.43 3.93
C ALA A 156 -7.23 6.10 3.87
N THR A 157 -7.61 4.83 3.69
CA THR A 157 -9.02 4.39 3.65
C THR A 157 -9.53 3.88 5.00
N SER A 158 -8.64 3.73 5.98
CA SER A 158 -8.97 3.18 7.30
C SER A 158 -9.95 4.07 8.07
N GLY A 159 -11.00 3.48 8.64
CA GLY A 159 -11.98 4.17 9.47
C GLY A 159 -12.84 5.22 8.74
N LEU A 160 -12.86 5.21 7.41
CA LEU A 160 -13.79 5.98 6.60
C LEU A 160 -15.12 5.23 6.45
N ASP A 161 -16.20 5.98 6.28
CA ASP A 161 -17.46 5.38 5.84
C ASP A 161 -17.35 4.82 4.41
N PRO A 162 -18.19 3.84 4.03
CA PRO A 162 -18.06 3.17 2.74
C PRO A 162 -18.14 4.10 1.52
N ILE A 163 -18.93 5.17 1.60
CA ILE A 163 -19.13 6.10 0.47
C ILE A 163 -17.87 6.93 0.26
N VAL A 164 -17.33 7.52 1.34
CA VAL A 164 -16.08 8.31 1.25
C VAL A 164 -14.90 7.43 0.83
N ARG A 165 -14.86 6.18 1.32
CA ARG A 165 -13.84 5.21 0.91
C ARG A 165 -13.87 4.96 -0.60
N GLU A 166 -15.04 4.68 -1.16
CA GLU A 166 -15.20 4.46 -2.61
C GLU A 166 -14.79 5.71 -3.41
N GLU A 167 -15.20 6.91 -2.98
CA GLU A 167 -14.78 8.16 -3.62
C GLU A 167 -13.24 8.31 -3.63
N ILE A 168 -12.53 7.93 -2.56
CA ILE A 168 -11.07 7.98 -2.53
C ILE A 168 -10.46 6.96 -3.51
N LEU A 169 -10.98 5.74 -3.56
CA LEU A 169 -10.52 4.71 -4.49
C LEU A 169 -10.71 5.15 -5.95
N ASP A 170 -11.86 5.74 -6.27
CA ASP A 170 -12.12 6.30 -7.61
C ASP A 170 -11.09 7.38 -7.97
N PHE A 171 -10.72 8.26 -7.03
CA PHE A 171 -9.66 9.24 -7.26
C PHE A 171 -8.29 8.63 -7.54
N LEU A 172 -7.96 7.51 -6.91
CA LEU A 172 -6.72 6.80 -7.19
C LEU A 172 -6.74 6.23 -8.61
N LEU A 173 -7.88 5.67 -9.03
CA LEU A 173 -8.07 5.18 -10.40
C LEU A 173 -8.04 6.30 -11.45
N ASP A 174 -8.61 7.47 -11.14
CA ASP A 174 -8.50 8.65 -12.02
C ASP A 174 -7.04 9.12 -12.12
N PHE A 175 -6.31 9.18 -10.99
CA PHE A 175 -4.93 9.66 -10.96
C PHE A 175 -3.98 8.78 -11.77
N ILE A 176 -4.15 7.45 -11.72
CA ILE A 176 -3.27 6.49 -12.40
C ILE A 176 -3.49 6.42 -13.92
N GLN A 177 -4.50 7.11 -14.48
CA GLN A 177 -4.70 7.15 -15.92
C GLN A 177 -3.55 7.82 -16.68
N ASP A 178 -2.74 8.64 -16.01
CA ASP A 178 -1.48 9.15 -16.57
C ASP A 178 -0.37 8.13 -16.30
N GLU A 179 0.24 7.59 -17.35
CA GLU A 179 1.31 6.58 -17.28
C GLU A 179 2.56 7.03 -16.49
N ASN A 180 2.71 8.33 -16.28
CA ASN A 180 3.79 8.88 -15.45
C ASN A 180 3.48 8.85 -13.95
N HIS A 181 2.24 8.57 -13.58
CA HIS A 181 1.83 8.51 -12.19
C HIS A 181 2.04 7.12 -11.61
N THR A 182 2.33 7.06 -10.31
CA THR A 182 2.51 5.80 -9.58
C THR A 182 1.92 5.93 -8.19
N ILE A 183 1.35 4.87 -7.66
CA ILE A 183 0.73 4.87 -6.33
C ILE A 183 1.32 3.75 -5.47
N LEU A 184 1.74 4.08 -4.25
CA LEU A 184 1.97 3.14 -3.18
C LEU A 184 0.92 3.38 -2.09
N ILE A 185 0.04 2.41 -1.88
CA ILE A 185 -1.00 2.49 -0.86
C ILE A 185 -0.83 1.38 0.17
N SER A 186 -0.60 1.74 1.44
CA SER A 186 -0.69 0.78 2.53
C SER A 186 -2.13 0.66 3.02
N SER A 187 -2.56 -0.57 3.28
CA SER A 187 -3.86 -0.83 3.88
C SER A 187 -3.87 -2.19 4.58
N HIS A 188 -4.71 -2.32 5.60
CA HIS A 188 -5.12 -3.60 6.15
C HIS A 188 -6.50 -4.05 5.62
N ILE A 189 -7.16 -3.21 4.81
CA ILE A 189 -8.45 -3.51 4.17
C ILE A 189 -8.16 -4.09 2.77
N ILE A 190 -8.12 -5.41 2.70
CA ILE A 190 -7.72 -6.13 1.47
C ILE A 190 -8.69 -5.86 0.32
N SER A 191 -9.99 -5.77 0.61
CA SER A 191 -11.02 -5.49 -0.39
C SER A 191 -10.82 -4.17 -1.14
N ASP A 192 -10.22 -3.16 -0.51
CA ASP A 192 -9.91 -1.89 -1.18
C ASP A 192 -8.81 -2.09 -2.21
N LEU A 193 -7.75 -2.82 -1.81
CA LEU A 193 -6.62 -3.08 -2.69
C LEU A 193 -6.97 -4.06 -3.81
N GLU A 194 -7.87 -5.02 -3.56
CA GLU A 194 -8.39 -5.90 -4.63
C GLU A 194 -9.09 -5.12 -5.75
N LYS A 195 -9.70 -3.98 -5.43
CA LYS A 195 -10.35 -3.11 -6.43
C LYS A 195 -9.36 -2.33 -7.28
N VAL A 196 -8.33 -1.74 -6.67
CA VAL A 196 -7.51 -0.73 -7.33
C VAL A 196 -6.07 -1.16 -7.62
N ALA A 197 -5.49 -2.09 -6.86
CA ALA A 197 -4.07 -2.44 -7.01
C ALA A 197 -3.80 -3.32 -8.23
N ASP A 198 -2.68 -3.05 -8.90
CA ASP A 198 -2.10 -3.89 -9.96
C ASP A 198 -1.16 -4.95 -9.36
N TYR A 199 -0.41 -4.56 -8.34
CA TYR A 199 0.53 -5.43 -7.61
C TYR A 199 0.20 -5.46 -6.13
N ILE A 200 0.50 -6.58 -5.50
CA ILE A 200 0.42 -6.75 -4.05
C ILE A 200 1.82 -7.01 -3.50
N ALA A 201 2.26 -6.14 -2.61
CA ALA A 201 3.46 -6.33 -1.79
C ALA A 201 3.03 -6.72 -0.37
N PHE A 202 3.38 -7.92 0.06
CA PHE A 202 2.98 -8.42 1.38
C PHE A 202 4.16 -8.40 2.36
N ILE A 203 3.96 -7.66 3.46
CA ILE A 203 4.93 -7.60 4.57
C ILE A 203 4.37 -8.29 5.80
N ASN A 204 5.20 -9.10 6.42
CA ASN A 204 4.91 -9.71 7.72
C ASN A 204 6.17 -9.73 8.58
N ASP A 205 6.04 -9.36 9.85
CA ASP A 205 7.12 -9.35 10.83
C ASP A 205 8.42 -8.71 10.30
N GLY A 206 8.27 -7.51 9.74
CA GLY A 206 9.38 -6.71 9.19
C GLY A 206 9.98 -7.21 7.89
N LYS A 207 9.46 -8.26 7.26
CA LYS A 207 9.99 -8.85 6.01
C LYS A 207 8.95 -8.81 4.90
N VAL A 208 9.35 -8.43 3.70
CA VAL A 208 8.52 -8.57 2.51
C VAL A 208 8.57 -10.03 2.07
N LEU A 209 7.41 -10.68 2.04
CA LEU A 209 7.28 -12.10 1.71
C LEU A 209 7.15 -12.32 0.19
N PHE A 210 6.43 -11.41 -0.49
CA PHE A 210 6.32 -11.39 -1.95
C PHE A 210 5.92 -10.01 -2.45
N VAL A 211 6.18 -9.76 -3.74
CA VAL A 211 5.65 -8.63 -4.52
C VAL A 211 5.26 -9.21 -5.88
N GLU A 212 3.97 -9.34 -6.13
CA GLU A 212 3.46 -10.02 -7.33
C GLU A 212 2.28 -9.27 -7.94
N PRO A 213 2.07 -9.40 -9.27
CA PRO A 213 0.84 -8.94 -9.89
C PRO A 213 -0.38 -9.58 -9.22
N LYS A 214 -1.38 -8.78 -8.93
CA LYS A 214 -2.59 -9.23 -8.20
C LYS A 214 -3.29 -10.43 -8.87
N ASP A 215 -3.37 -10.41 -10.19
CA ASP A 215 -4.05 -11.47 -10.93
C ASP A 215 -3.25 -12.77 -10.94
N GLU A 216 -1.92 -12.68 -11.03
CA GLU A 216 -1.03 -13.84 -10.96
C GLU A 216 -1.09 -14.52 -9.60
N LEU A 217 -1.21 -13.75 -8.50
CA LEU A 217 -1.42 -14.33 -7.17
C LEU A 217 -2.60 -15.29 -7.12
N LYS A 218 -3.74 -14.90 -7.72
CA LYS A 218 -4.95 -15.74 -7.73
C LYS A 218 -4.87 -16.91 -8.70
N GLU A 219 -3.97 -16.85 -9.68
CA GLU A 219 -3.74 -17.91 -10.66
C GLU A 219 -2.68 -18.89 -10.23
N ASN A 220 -1.63 -18.41 -9.54
CA ASN A 220 -0.50 -19.25 -9.11
C ASN A 220 -0.81 -20.13 -7.90
N TYR A 221 -1.80 -19.74 -7.07
CA TYR A 221 -2.18 -20.47 -5.87
C TYR A 221 -3.56 -21.13 -6.00
N GLY A 222 -3.78 -22.18 -5.21
CA GLY A 222 -5.06 -22.88 -5.11
C GLY A 222 -5.30 -23.37 -3.68
N ILE A 223 -6.57 -23.47 -3.29
CA ILE A 223 -6.96 -24.11 -2.03
C ILE A 223 -7.53 -25.51 -2.35
N CYS A 224 -7.07 -26.52 -1.63
CA CYS A 224 -7.64 -27.87 -1.67
C CYS A 224 -7.80 -28.42 -0.26
N THR A 225 -8.74 -29.37 -0.12
CA THR A 225 -8.92 -30.16 1.09
C THR A 225 -8.58 -31.60 0.76
N LEU A 226 -7.59 -32.15 1.45
CA LEU A 226 -7.07 -33.51 1.22
C LEU A 226 -7.10 -34.31 2.53
N SER A 227 -7.22 -35.62 2.41
CA SER A 227 -6.98 -36.55 3.52
C SER A 227 -5.50 -36.56 3.92
N ASN A 228 -5.18 -37.07 5.09
CA ASN A 228 -3.78 -37.16 5.53
C ASN A 228 -2.93 -38.01 4.59
N GLU A 229 -3.49 -39.09 4.04
CA GLU A 229 -2.82 -39.98 3.08
C GLU A 229 -2.53 -39.29 1.74
N GLU A 230 -3.46 -38.45 1.26
CA GLU A 230 -3.26 -37.64 0.04
C GLU A 230 -2.20 -36.57 0.22
N VAL A 231 -2.13 -35.94 1.41
CA VAL A 231 -1.12 -34.94 1.72
C VAL A 231 0.29 -35.54 1.74
N GLU A 232 0.46 -36.79 2.23
CA GLU A 232 1.77 -37.46 2.22
C GLU A 232 2.31 -37.70 0.81
N ASN A 233 1.42 -37.77 -0.19
CA ASN A 233 1.80 -37.91 -1.59
C ASN A 233 2.05 -36.58 -2.32
N LEU A 234 1.83 -35.46 -1.65
CA LEU A 234 2.05 -34.13 -2.22
C LEU A 234 3.48 -33.65 -1.94
N ASP A 235 4.09 -33.02 -2.94
CA ASP A 235 5.40 -32.38 -2.73
C ASP A 235 5.29 -31.27 -1.67
N GLU A 236 6.14 -31.34 -0.65
CA GLU A 236 6.21 -30.31 0.40
C GLU A 236 6.51 -28.90 -0.17
N GLU A 237 7.19 -28.80 -1.32
CA GLU A 237 7.44 -27.54 -1.99
C GLU A 237 6.17 -26.93 -2.63
N ALA A 238 5.16 -27.76 -2.88
CA ALA A 238 3.87 -27.29 -3.35
C ALA A 238 3.06 -26.62 -2.24
N ILE A 239 3.29 -26.97 -0.98
CA ILE A 239 2.50 -26.51 0.16
C ILE A 239 3.05 -25.19 0.71
N ILE A 240 2.24 -24.14 0.65
CA ILE A 240 2.53 -22.83 1.25
C ILE A 240 2.12 -22.80 2.71
N GLY A 241 0.95 -23.36 3.01
CA GLY A 241 0.44 -23.41 4.37
C GLY A 241 -0.68 -24.42 4.51
N ARG A 242 -0.96 -24.83 5.75
CA ARG A 242 -1.96 -25.86 6.05
C ARG A 242 -2.81 -25.49 7.26
N ARG A 243 -4.07 -25.94 7.24
CA ARG A 243 -4.99 -25.93 8.37
C ARG A 243 -5.49 -27.35 8.59
N ILE A 244 -5.31 -27.85 9.79
CA ILE A 244 -5.71 -29.23 10.16
C ILE A 244 -7.14 -29.19 10.69
N HIS A 245 -7.98 -30.06 10.16
CA HIS A 245 -9.36 -30.28 10.58
C HIS A 245 -9.57 -31.76 10.93
N SER A 246 -10.69 -32.04 11.58
CA SER A 246 -11.02 -33.43 11.99
C SER A 246 -11.16 -34.41 10.82
N PHE A 247 -11.37 -33.94 9.61
CA PHE A 247 -11.62 -34.77 8.41
C PHE A 247 -10.54 -34.63 7.33
N GLY A 248 -9.38 -34.02 7.64
CA GLY A 248 -8.29 -33.81 6.69
C GLY A 248 -7.60 -32.48 6.87
N GLN A 249 -6.88 -32.07 5.85
CA GLN A 249 -6.14 -30.80 5.86
C GLN A 249 -6.61 -29.92 4.71
N GLU A 250 -6.86 -28.65 5.01
CA GLU A 250 -7.02 -27.60 4.01
C GLU A 250 -5.67 -26.94 3.75
N LEU A 251 -5.27 -26.91 2.48
CA LEU A 251 -3.94 -26.46 2.05
C LEU A 251 -4.05 -25.30 1.08
N LEU A 252 -3.16 -24.30 1.24
CA LEU A 252 -2.82 -23.40 0.16
C LEU A 252 -1.60 -23.99 -0.56
N VAL A 253 -1.74 -24.18 -1.87
CA VAL A 253 -0.72 -24.83 -2.69
C VAL A 253 -0.35 -24.00 -3.92
N LYS A 254 0.87 -24.19 -4.43
CA LYS A 254 1.27 -23.70 -5.75
C LYS A 254 0.66 -24.59 -6.82
N ARG A 255 -0.20 -24.03 -7.68
CA ARG A 255 -0.94 -24.79 -8.70
C ARG A 255 -0.05 -25.61 -9.63
N ASN A 256 1.08 -25.04 -10.03
CA ASN A 256 2.02 -25.68 -10.96
C ASN A 256 2.77 -26.89 -10.40
N LEU A 257 2.70 -27.12 -9.07
CA LEU A 257 3.35 -28.24 -8.39
C LEU A 257 2.34 -29.30 -7.89
N VAL A 258 1.04 -29.09 -8.16
CA VAL A 258 0.00 -30.02 -7.73
C VAL A 258 -0.28 -31.02 -8.85
N PRO A 259 -0.33 -32.35 -8.56
CA PRO A 259 -0.69 -33.37 -9.55
C PRO A 259 -2.09 -33.17 -10.15
N ASP A 260 -2.27 -33.62 -11.41
CA ASP A 260 -3.56 -33.62 -12.06
C ASP A 260 -4.58 -34.46 -11.26
N GLY A 261 -5.84 -34.00 -11.25
CA GLY A 261 -6.94 -34.68 -10.57
C GLY A 261 -7.30 -34.09 -9.19
N ILE A 262 -6.45 -33.28 -8.58
CA ILE A 262 -6.79 -32.56 -7.35
C ILE A 262 -7.60 -31.30 -7.69
N ARG A 263 -8.81 -31.23 -7.10
CA ARG A 263 -9.68 -30.06 -7.30
C ARG A 263 -9.20 -28.88 -6.50
N LEU A 264 -8.78 -27.82 -7.21
CA LEU A 264 -8.33 -26.56 -6.62
C LEU A 264 -9.42 -25.49 -6.69
N GLN A 265 -9.70 -24.85 -5.56
CA GLN A 265 -10.50 -23.64 -5.47
C GLN A 265 -9.60 -22.42 -5.68
N LYS A 266 -10.15 -21.34 -6.26
CA LYS A 266 -9.42 -20.07 -6.42
C LYS A 266 -9.41 -19.32 -5.07
N PRO A 267 -8.22 -19.00 -4.51
CA PRO A 267 -8.14 -18.28 -3.24
C PRO A 267 -8.45 -16.79 -3.42
N SER A 268 -8.93 -16.14 -2.36
CA SER A 268 -8.87 -14.70 -2.22
C SER A 268 -7.44 -14.26 -1.83
N ILE A 269 -7.11 -12.96 -1.98
CA ILE A 269 -5.82 -12.43 -1.47
C ILE A 269 -5.75 -12.58 0.05
N GLU A 270 -6.88 -12.45 0.75
CA GLU A 270 -6.95 -12.66 2.18
C GLU A 270 -6.58 -14.10 2.58
N ASP A 271 -7.10 -15.09 1.87
CA ASP A 271 -6.74 -16.49 2.10
C ASP A 271 -5.23 -16.70 1.92
N ILE A 272 -4.68 -16.21 0.81
CA ILE A 272 -3.23 -16.31 0.54
C ILE A 272 -2.44 -15.75 1.71
N MET A 273 -2.75 -14.53 2.16
CA MET A 273 -2.06 -13.90 3.28
C MET A 273 -2.16 -14.70 4.58
N ILE A 274 -3.36 -15.21 4.89
CA ILE A 274 -3.58 -16.00 6.12
C ILE A 274 -2.71 -17.25 6.11
N TYR A 275 -2.64 -17.95 4.97
CA TYR A 275 -1.82 -19.17 4.87
C TYR A 275 -0.32 -18.86 4.91
N PHE A 276 0.15 -17.75 4.36
CA PHE A 276 1.55 -17.33 4.47
C PHE A 276 1.94 -17.02 5.92
N VAL A 277 1.01 -16.50 6.74
CA VAL A 277 1.28 -16.12 8.13
C VAL A 277 1.03 -17.27 9.11
N LYS A 278 -0.12 -17.93 9.00
CA LYS A 278 -0.61 -18.92 9.97
C LYS A 278 -0.40 -20.36 9.52
N GLY A 279 -0.21 -20.58 8.24
CA GLY A 279 -0.06 -21.91 7.65
C GLY A 279 1.33 -22.51 7.80
N GLY A 280 2.13 -22.02 8.75
CA GLY A 280 3.50 -22.47 8.96
C GLY A 280 3.66 -23.98 8.94
N LYS A 281 4.73 -24.43 8.31
CA LYS A 281 5.20 -25.83 8.34
C LYS A 281 5.37 -26.25 9.81
N ARG A 282 4.44 -27.01 10.33
CA ARG A 282 4.61 -27.81 11.55
C ARG A 282 4.71 -29.26 11.17
#